data_ebadf9cb94a4b99eea8f34ed415ba360
#
_entry.id   ebadf9cb94a4b99eea8f34ed415ba360
#
_cell.length_a   1.000
_cell.length_b   1.000
_cell.length_c   1.000
_cell.angle_alpha   90.00
_cell.angle_beta   90.00
_cell.angle_gamma   90.00
#
_symmetry.space_group_name_H-M   'P 1'
#
loop_
_entity.id
_entity.type
_entity.pdbx_description
1 polymer ?
#
loop_
_entity_poly.entity_id
_entity_poly.type
_entity_poly.pdbx_seq_one_letter_code
_entity_poly.pdbx_strand_id
1 'polypeptide(L)'
;FFNCADEKGNYYTPKSADSFEFKVDQFADLAILRYQIPGWEELTLKEKELVYYLTQAGLAGRDIIWDQKYRYNLEIRSALENIYRNFSGDRNSDEWNAFEVYIKRVWFSNGIHHHYSNDKMKPGFSKEYFDSLLASSNTALEGNPYNVIFNDVDSKMVDKRKGVDNVLESAVNFYGPNITMDDVTKFYSSKTQPDPTKPLSYGLNSKL
;
A
#
# COMPACT_ATOMS: atom_id res chain seq x y z
N PHE A 1 12.11 -8.77 5.24
CA PHE A 1 13.55 -8.83 4.93
C PHE A 1 13.69 -9.64 3.65
N PHE A 2 13.86 -8.99 2.51
CA PHE A 2 14.21 -9.69 1.28
C PHE A 2 15.71 -9.89 1.28
N ASN A 3 16.15 -11.13 1.25
CA ASN A 3 17.47 -11.49 0.78
C ASN A 3 17.49 -11.18 -0.72
N CYS A 4 17.78 -9.94 -1.08
CA CYS A 4 18.20 -9.66 -2.44
C CYS A 4 19.63 -10.18 -2.57
N ALA A 5 19.80 -11.31 -3.23
CA ALA A 5 21.08 -11.66 -3.80
C ALA A 5 21.42 -10.59 -4.85
N ASP A 6 22.69 -10.19 -4.94
CA ASP A 6 23.15 -9.37 -6.06
C ASP A 6 23.03 -10.16 -7.38
N GLU A 7 23.23 -9.50 -8.50
CA GLU A 7 23.17 -10.12 -9.84
C GLU A 7 24.15 -11.31 -10.02
N LYS A 8 25.03 -11.56 -9.05
CA LYS A 8 26.01 -12.64 -9.01
C LYS A 8 25.64 -13.76 -8.02
N GLY A 9 24.45 -13.68 -7.40
CA GLY A 9 23.98 -14.71 -6.47
C GLY A 9 24.66 -14.68 -5.09
N ASN A 10 25.35 -13.60 -4.72
CA ASN A 10 25.96 -13.47 -3.43
C ASN A 10 24.94 -12.96 -2.40
N TYR A 11 24.81 -13.67 -1.30
CA TYR A 11 24.03 -13.22 -0.16
C TYR A 11 24.76 -12.11 0.59
N TYR A 12 24.01 -11.10 1.01
CA TYR A 12 24.54 -10.03 1.83
C TYR A 12 25.08 -10.60 3.15
N THR A 13 26.39 -10.52 3.34
CA THR A 13 27.04 -10.75 4.64
C THR A 13 27.15 -9.40 5.36
N PRO A 14 26.54 -9.23 6.55
CA PRO A 14 26.69 -7.99 7.32
C PRO A 14 28.18 -7.76 7.61
N LYS A 15 28.67 -6.58 7.25
CA LYS A 15 29.93 -6.08 7.79
C LYS A 15 29.76 -5.88 9.30
N SER A 16 30.84 -5.75 10.05
CA SER A 16 30.84 -5.61 11.51
C SER A 16 29.73 -4.66 12.04
N ALA A 17 29.30 -4.82 13.29
CA ALA A 17 28.22 -4.05 13.91
C ALA A 17 28.38 -2.51 13.74
N ASP A 18 29.61 -2.02 13.65
CA ASP A 18 29.94 -0.60 13.46
C ASP A 18 29.72 -0.09 12.03
N SER A 19 29.42 -0.97 11.07
CA SER A 19 29.23 -0.62 9.65
C SER A 19 27.83 -0.90 9.12
N PHE A 20 26.83 -1.13 9.98
CA PHE A 20 25.47 -1.39 9.54
C PHE A 20 24.82 -0.12 8.98
N GLU A 21 24.48 -0.15 7.71
CA GLU A 21 23.81 0.95 7.05
C GLU A 21 22.31 0.86 7.27
N PHE A 22 21.77 1.74 8.12
CA PHE A 22 20.35 1.78 8.43
C PHE A 22 19.50 2.32 7.29
N LYS A 23 20.00 3.34 6.57
CA LYS A 23 19.30 3.97 5.47
C LYS A 23 19.65 3.29 4.17
N VAL A 24 18.70 2.60 3.56
CA VAL A 24 18.93 1.85 2.32
C VAL A 24 18.51 2.60 1.06
N ASP A 25 17.56 3.54 1.18
CA ASP A 25 17.11 4.37 0.06
C ASP A 25 16.47 5.66 0.58
N GLN A 26 16.34 6.64 -0.30
CA GLN A 26 15.56 7.87 -0.06
C GLN A 26 14.94 8.35 -1.36
N PHE A 27 13.68 8.70 -1.32
CA PHE A 27 13.00 9.37 -2.42
C PHE A 27 12.08 10.47 -1.87
N ALA A 28 12.08 11.63 -2.53
CA ALA A 28 11.37 12.81 -2.04
C ALA A 28 11.69 13.08 -0.55
N ASP A 29 10.66 13.14 0.30
CA ASP A 29 10.74 13.37 1.74
C ASP A 29 10.75 12.06 2.58
N LEU A 30 10.83 10.89 1.93
CA LEU A 30 10.79 9.58 2.59
C LEU A 30 12.15 8.90 2.58
N ALA A 31 12.58 8.41 3.73
CA ALA A 31 13.75 7.55 3.88
C ALA A 31 13.33 6.11 4.15
N ILE A 32 13.93 5.17 3.45
CA ILE A 32 13.72 3.73 3.67
C ILE A 32 14.80 3.24 4.62
N LEU A 33 14.35 2.76 5.77
CA LEU A 33 15.23 2.25 6.82
C LEU A 33 15.09 0.75 6.92
N ARG A 34 16.19 0.10 7.28
CA ARG A 34 16.20 -1.29 7.70
C ARG A 34 16.72 -1.38 9.14
N TYR A 35 16.38 -2.46 9.80
CA TYR A 35 16.77 -2.70 11.18
C TYR A 35 17.53 -4.02 11.28
N GLN A 36 18.49 -4.08 12.18
CA GLN A 36 19.05 -5.36 12.64
C GLN A 36 18.06 -6.02 13.59
N ILE A 37 18.10 -7.34 13.65
CA ILE A 37 17.31 -8.12 14.59
C ILE A 37 18.29 -8.78 15.56
N PRO A 38 18.56 -8.15 16.71
CA PRO A 38 19.42 -8.78 17.73
C PRO A 38 18.83 -10.12 18.15
N GLY A 39 19.69 -11.11 18.39
CA GLY A 39 19.26 -12.46 18.77
C GLY A 39 18.88 -13.39 17.60
N TRP A 40 18.89 -12.91 16.36
CA TRP A 40 18.58 -13.77 15.20
C TRP A 40 19.51 -15.01 15.14
N GLU A 41 20.78 -14.84 15.46
CA GLU A 41 21.77 -15.93 15.40
C GLU A 41 21.54 -16.98 16.49
N GLU A 42 20.86 -16.63 17.57
CA GLU A 42 20.53 -17.52 18.68
C GLU A 42 19.37 -18.47 18.38
N LEU A 43 18.57 -18.14 17.34
CA LEU A 43 17.46 -18.97 16.91
C LEU A 43 17.93 -20.29 16.31
N THR A 44 17.26 -21.37 16.68
CA THR A 44 17.42 -22.68 16.06
C THR A 44 17.00 -22.64 14.57
N LEU A 45 17.45 -23.63 13.79
CA LEU A 45 17.04 -23.72 12.39
C LEU A 45 15.51 -23.80 12.23
N LYS A 46 14.83 -24.56 13.09
CA LYS A 46 13.37 -24.67 13.05
C LYS A 46 12.65 -23.34 13.32
N GLU A 47 13.17 -22.54 14.24
CA GLU A 47 12.62 -21.20 14.51
C GLU A 47 12.87 -20.26 13.33
N LYS A 48 14.03 -20.30 12.71
CA LYS A 48 14.34 -19.54 11.49
C LYS A 48 13.43 -19.95 10.33
N GLU A 49 13.19 -21.24 10.14
CA GLU A 49 12.24 -21.75 9.15
C GLU A 49 10.80 -21.27 9.44
N LEU A 50 10.36 -21.30 10.69
CA LEU A 50 9.05 -20.77 11.09
C LEU A 50 8.92 -19.29 10.73
N VAL A 51 9.90 -18.46 11.09
CA VAL A 51 9.89 -17.02 10.74
C VAL A 51 9.86 -16.81 9.23
N TYR A 52 10.61 -17.62 8.47
CA TYR A 52 10.56 -17.57 7.01
C TYR A 52 9.16 -17.83 6.47
N TYR A 53 8.52 -18.92 6.88
CA TYR A 53 7.18 -19.25 6.39
C TYR A 53 6.10 -18.26 6.85
N LEU A 54 6.20 -17.74 8.08
CA LEU A 54 5.30 -16.68 8.55
C LEU A 54 5.48 -15.39 7.74
N THR A 55 6.71 -15.05 7.36
CA THR A 55 7.00 -13.92 6.48
C THR A 55 6.39 -14.13 5.09
N GLN A 56 6.53 -15.33 4.50
CA GLN A 56 5.92 -15.66 3.22
C GLN A 56 4.39 -15.58 3.27
N ALA A 57 3.78 -16.07 4.35
CA ALA A 57 2.34 -15.96 4.55
C ALA A 57 1.89 -14.49 4.66
N GLY A 58 2.63 -13.66 5.42
CA GLY A 58 2.36 -12.23 5.50
C GLY A 58 2.46 -11.51 4.14
N LEU A 59 3.45 -11.88 3.33
CA LEU A 59 3.63 -11.34 1.99
C LEU A 59 2.50 -11.77 1.03
N ALA A 60 2.02 -13.01 1.14
CA ALA A 60 0.90 -13.49 0.34
C ALA A 60 -0.42 -12.75 0.67
N GLY A 61 -0.60 -12.34 1.92
CA GLY A 61 -1.77 -11.55 2.37
C GLY A 61 -1.72 -10.06 2.04
N ARG A 62 -0.64 -9.56 1.43
CA ARG A 62 -0.43 -8.12 1.21
C ARG A 62 -1.54 -7.46 0.38
N ASP A 63 -2.10 -8.15 -0.60
CA ASP A 63 -3.13 -7.61 -1.49
C ASP A 63 -4.44 -7.28 -0.75
N ILE A 64 -4.71 -7.95 0.38
CA ILE A 64 -5.85 -7.66 1.25
C ILE A 64 -5.78 -6.20 1.74
N ILE A 65 -4.59 -5.74 2.16
CA ILE A 65 -4.40 -4.36 2.65
C ILE A 65 -4.66 -3.34 1.53
N TRP A 66 -4.20 -3.64 0.32
CA TRP A 66 -4.42 -2.78 -0.84
C TRP A 66 -5.90 -2.66 -1.17
N ASP A 67 -6.63 -3.76 -1.25
CA ASP A 67 -8.06 -3.78 -1.55
C ASP A 67 -8.87 -3.11 -0.44
N GLN A 68 -8.58 -3.39 0.83
CA GLN A 68 -9.31 -2.79 1.94
C GLN A 68 -9.12 -1.28 2.06
N LYS A 69 -7.94 -0.75 1.71
CA LYS A 69 -7.70 0.69 1.74
C LYS A 69 -8.47 1.44 0.67
N TYR A 70 -8.64 0.89 -0.51
CA TYR A 70 -9.47 1.46 -1.57
C TYR A 70 -9.72 0.44 -2.68
N ARG A 71 -10.96 0.36 -3.13
CA ARG A 71 -11.43 -0.64 -4.12
C ARG A 71 -10.68 -0.65 -5.44
N TYR A 72 -10.04 0.44 -5.82
CA TYR A 72 -9.30 0.56 -7.09
C TYR A 72 -7.79 0.40 -6.94
N ASN A 73 -7.29 0.24 -5.70
CA ASN A 73 -5.84 0.19 -5.47
C ASN A 73 -5.13 -0.94 -6.18
N LEU A 74 -5.72 -2.13 -6.25
CA LEU A 74 -5.06 -3.27 -6.91
C LEU A 74 -4.93 -3.06 -8.41
N GLU A 75 -5.97 -2.52 -9.05
CA GLU A 75 -5.97 -2.23 -10.48
C GLU A 75 -4.99 -1.09 -10.81
N ILE A 76 -5.03 -0.01 -10.04
CA ILE A 76 -4.09 1.11 -10.17
C ILE A 76 -2.65 0.62 -9.96
N ARG A 77 -2.38 -0.18 -8.93
CA ARG A 77 -1.05 -0.74 -8.69
C ARG A 77 -0.57 -1.55 -9.88
N SER A 78 -1.41 -2.44 -10.39
CA SER A 78 -1.06 -3.28 -11.54
C SER A 78 -0.68 -2.43 -12.77
N ALA A 79 -1.46 -1.39 -13.06
CA ALA A 79 -1.18 -0.48 -14.16
C ALA A 79 0.14 0.29 -13.96
N LEU A 80 0.33 0.90 -12.78
CA LEU A 80 1.56 1.64 -12.47
C LEU A 80 2.80 0.75 -12.54
N GLU A 81 2.72 -0.48 -12.00
CA GLU A 81 3.82 -1.44 -12.07
C GLU A 81 4.11 -1.90 -13.50
N ASN A 82 3.09 -2.09 -14.32
CA ASN A 82 3.28 -2.44 -15.72
C ASN A 82 3.95 -1.32 -16.51
N ILE A 83 3.52 -0.06 -16.30
CA ILE A 83 4.21 1.11 -16.85
C ILE A 83 5.67 1.13 -16.40
N TYR A 84 5.93 1.02 -15.10
CA TYR A 84 7.27 1.10 -14.54
C TYR A 84 8.23 0.06 -15.13
N ARG A 85 7.73 -1.16 -15.37
CA ARG A 85 8.53 -2.25 -15.96
C ARG A 85 8.77 -2.07 -17.47
N ASN A 86 7.77 -1.64 -18.21
CA ASN A 86 7.74 -1.73 -19.67
C ASN A 86 7.98 -0.41 -20.40
N PHE A 87 7.98 0.73 -19.70
CA PHE A 87 8.28 2.01 -20.33
C PHE A 87 9.72 2.06 -20.83
N SER A 88 9.88 2.29 -22.12
CA SER A 88 11.18 2.33 -22.81
C SER A 88 11.62 3.74 -23.21
N GLY A 89 10.86 4.78 -22.83
CA GLY A 89 11.17 6.17 -23.12
C GLY A 89 12.22 6.78 -22.20
N ASP A 90 12.33 8.10 -22.21
CA ASP A 90 13.30 8.84 -21.40
C ASP A 90 12.91 8.81 -19.91
N ARG A 91 13.67 8.06 -19.13
CA ARG A 91 13.53 7.96 -17.69
C ARG A 91 14.26 9.07 -16.90
N ASN A 92 14.87 10.03 -17.57
CA ASN A 92 15.52 11.18 -16.93
C ASN A 92 14.68 12.46 -17.03
N SER A 93 13.53 12.41 -17.70
CA SER A 93 12.64 13.57 -17.79
C SER A 93 12.02 13.94 -16.44
N ASP A 94 11.67 15.21 -16.25
CA ASP A 94 11.03 15.68 -15.02
C ASP A 94 9.69 14.99 -14.78
N GLU A 95 8.92 14.71 -15.81
CA GLU A 95 7.63 14.03 -15.70
C GLU A 95 7.81 12.54 -15.33
N TRP A 96 8.85 11.87 -15.85
CA TRP A 96 9.18 10.51 -15.41
C TRP A 96 9.61 10.50 -13.93
N ASN A 97 10.45 11.42 -13.53
CA ASN A 97 10.87 11.54 -12.13
C ASN A 97 9.67 11.76 -11.20
N ALA A 98 8.70 12.60 -11.62
CA ALA A 98 7.46 12.81 -10.88
C ALA A 98 6.59 11.54 -10.84
N PHE A 99 6.50 10.78 -11.94
CA PHE A 99 5.84 9.48 -11.99
C PHE A 99 6.51 8.47 -11.05
N GLU A 100 7.84 8.40 -11.06
CA GLU A 100 8.60 7.50 -10.18
C GLU A 100 8.38 7.82 -8.71
N VAL A 101 8.37 9.10 -8.34
CA VAL A 101 8.03 9.52 -6.97
C VAL A 101 6.59 9.12 -6.61
N TYR A 102 5.64 9.29 -7.52
CA TYR A 102 4.24 8.92 -7.28
C TYR A 102 4.08 7.41 -7.05
N ILE A 103 4.62 6.56 -7.92
CA ILE A 103 4.53 5.11 -7.76
C ILE A 103 5.23 4.63 -6.48
N LYS A 104 6.40 5.18 -6.13
CA LYS A 104 7.09 4.88 -4.88
C LYS A 104 6.26 5.26 -3.65
N ARG A 105 5.56 6.40 -3.68
CA ARG A 105 4.62 6.80 -2.62
C ARG A 105 3.42 5.86 -2.53
N VAL A 106 2.86 5.45 -3.67
CA VAL A 106 1.75 4.47 -3.74
C VAL A 106 2.19 3.13 -3.14
N TRP A 107 3.38 2.64 -3.47
CA TRP A 107 3.92 1.43 -2.86
C TRP A 107 4.12 1.58 -1.35
N PHE A 108 4.72 2.67 -0.93
CA PHE A 108 4.99 2.93 0.49
C PHE A 108 3.70 3.00 1.33
N SER A 109 2.65 3.60 0.77
CA SER A 109 1.37 3.77 1.44
C SER A 109 0.41 2.57 1.28
N ASN A 110 0.74 1.58 0.45
CA ASN A 110 -0.15 0.50 0.02
C ASN A 110 -1.47 1.03 -0.55
N GLY A 111 -1.38 2.00 -1.46
CA GLY A 111 -2.53 2.61 -2.14
C GLY A 111 -2.31 4.08 -2.45
N ILE A 112 -3.30 4.69 -3.11
CA ILE A 112 -3.24 6.10 -3.55
C ILE A 112 -3.50 7.12 -2.43
N HIS A 113 -3.79 6.67 -1.21
CA HIS A 113 -3.99 7.54 -0.06
C HIS A 113 -2.78 7.49 0.88
N HIS A 114 -2.40 8.66 1.38
CA HIS A 114 -1.29 8.77 2.33
C HIS A 114 -1.63 8.04 3.64
N HIS A 115 -0.70 7.23 4.12
CA HIS A 115 -0.92 6.28 5.21
C HIS A 115 -1.19 6.91 6.59
N TYR A 116 -0.83 8.19 6.80
CA TYR A 116 -1.13 8.93 8.04
C TYR A 116 -2.24 9.96 7.89
N SER A 117 -2.14 10.85 6.86
CA SER A 117 -3.12 11.93 6.70
C SER A 117 -4.45 11.43 6.13
N ASN A 118 -4.48 10.23 5.56
CA ASN A 118 -5.60 9.68 4.81
C ASN A 118 -5.97 10.44 3.52
N ASP A 119 -5.17 11.44 3.15
CA ASP A 119 -5.39 12.25 1.95
C ASP A 119 -5.03 11.47 0.69
N LYS A 120 -5.80 11.67 -0.36
CA LYS A 120 -5.44 11.18 -1.68
C LYS A 120 -4.18 11.90 -2.17
N MET A 121 -3.18 11.13 -2.60
CA MET A 121 -1.95 11.67 -3.17
C MET A 121 -2.20 12.14 -4.59
N LYS A 122 -1.79 13.38 -4.88
CA LYS A 122 -1.90 13.94 -6.23
C LYS A 122 -0.65 13.61 -7.04
N PRO A 123 -0.80 13.22 -8.34
CA PRO A 123 0.33 13.06 -9.24
C PRO A 123 1.08 14.38 -9.43
N GLY A 124 2.40 14.31 -9.55
CA GLY A 124 3.23 15.43 -9.92
C GLY A 124 3.50 15.55 -11.43
N PHE A 125 2.85 14.70 -12.25
CA PHE A 125 2.94 14.63 -13.69
C PHE A 125 1.57 14.95 -14.32
N SER A 126 1.59 15.33 -15.62
CA SER A 126 0.37 15.67 -16.34
C SER A 126 -0.47 14.42 -16.69
N LYS A 127 -1.77 14.64 -16.92
CA LYS A 127 -2.67 13.60 -17.40
C LYS A 127 -2.27 13.11 -18.79
N GLU A 128 -1.90 14.04 -19.65
CA GLU A 128 -1.43 13.78 -21.02
C GLU A 128 -0.16 12.92 -21.03
N TYR A 129 0.75 13.18 -20.09
CA TYR A 129 1.92 12.33 -19.93
C TYR A 129 1.54 10.92 -19.47
N PHE A 130 0.62 10.81 -18.52
CA PHE A 130 0.13 9.50 -18.06
C PHE A 130 -0.50 8.68 -19.20
N ASP A 131 -1.31 9.34 -20.05
CA ASP A 131 -1.89 8.71 -21.23
C ASP A 131 -0.80 8.18 -22.18
N SER A 132 0.29 8.94 -22.36
CA SER A 132 1.44 8.50 -23.15
C SER A 132 2.17 7.31 -22.53
N LEU A 133 2.28 7.26 -21.20
CA LEU A 133 2.85 6.13 -20.48
C LEU A 133 2.01 4.86 -20.65
N LEU A 134 0.69 4.98 -20.52
CA LEU A 134 -0.25 3.86 -20.75
C LEU A 134 -0.09 3.30 -22.16
N ALA A 135 -0.11 4.18 -23.15
CA ALA A 135 0.02 3.78 -24.55
C ALA A 135 1.37 3.12 -24.84
N SER A 136 2.48 3.72 -24.40
CA SER A 136 3.84 3.23 -24.69
C SER A 136 4.18 1.92 -23.97
N SER A 137 3.55 1.65 -22.83
CA SER A 137 3.75 0.42 -22.06
C SER A 137 2.70 -0.66 -22.36
N ASN A 138 1.79 -0.43 -23.31
CA ASN A 138 0.65 -1.29 -23.60
C ASN A 138 -0.16 -1.65 -22.34
N THR A 139 -0.43 -0.64 -21.53
CA THR A 139 -1.18 -0.77 -20.27
C THR A 139 -2.59 -0.24 -20.45
N ALA A 140 -3.58 -1.02 -20.06
CA ALA A 140 -4.96 -0.55 -19.97
C ALA A 140 -5.27 -0.11 -18.53
N LEU A 141 -5.83 1.09 -18.40
CA LEU A 141 -6.45 1.58 -17.17
C LEU A 141 -7.54 2.56 -17.57
N GLU A 142 -8.80 2.21 -17.34
CA GLU A 142 -9.94 2.97 -17.83
C GLU A 142 -10.97 3.20 -16.73
N GLY A 143 -11.96 4.06 -17.01
CA GLY A 143 -13.08 4.27 -16.11
C GLY A 143 -12.72 4.89 -14.76
N ASN A 144 -13.33 4.40 -13.70
CA ASN A 144 -13.13 4.94 -12.35
C ASN A 144 -11.68 4.80 -11.84
N PRO A 145 -10.97 3.68 -11.97
CA PRO A 145 -9.59 3.55 -11.55
C PRO A 145 -8.65 4.60 -12.17
N TYR A 146 -8.86 4.92 -13.42
CA TYR A 146 -8.13 5.99 -14.10
C TYR A 146 -8.53 7.37 -13.57
N ASN A 147 -9.84 7.64 -13.51
CA ASN A 147 -10.36 8.96 -13.16
C ASN A 147 -9.99 9.38 -11.73
N VAL A 148 -9.97 8.46 -10.77
CA VAL A 148 -9.66 8.78 -9.36
C VAL A 148 -8.22 9.22 -9.14
N ILE A 149 -7.31 8.95 -10.06
CA ILE A 149 -5.92 9.43 -9.98
C ILE A 149 -5.87 10.95 -10.12
N PHE A 150 -6.65 11.52 -11.05
CA PHE A 150 -6.56 12.94 -11.45
C PHE A 150 -7.73 13.80 -11.00
N ASN A 151 -8.86 13.21 -10.58
CA ASN A 151 -10.01 14.00 -10.18
C ASN A 151 -9.73 14.80 -8.90
N ASP A 152 -10.43 15.94 -8.77
CA ASP A 152 -10.32 16.81 -7.59
C ASP A 152 -11.16 16.35 -6.40
N VAL A 153 -11.86 15.21 -6.52
CA VAL A 153 -12.60 14.65 -5.39
C VAL A 153 -11.60 14.18 -4.34
N ASP A 154 -11.54 14.91 -3.25
CA ASP A 154 -10.64 14.67 -2.14
C ASP A 154 -11.26 13.64 -1.18
N SER A 155 -11.44 12.40 -1.69
CA SER A 155 -11.91 11.30 -0.84
C SER A 155 -10.80 10.92 0.13
N LYS A 156 -11.09 11.02 1.43
CA LYS A 156 -10.19 10.52 2.48
C LYS A 156 -10.24 9.00 2.50
N MET A 157 -9.12 8.35 2.78
CA MET A 157 -9.13 6.90 3.04
C MET A 157 -10.07 6.58 4.20
N VAL A 158 -9.95 7.32 5.30
CA VAL A 158 -10.91 7.31 6.42
C VAL A 158 -11.37 8.73 6.68
N ASP A 159 -12.63 9.01 6.46
CA ASP A 159 -13.22 10.32 6.72
C ASP A 159 -13.60 10.44 8.20
N LYS A 160 -13.09 11.46 8.87
CA LYS A 160 -13.34 11.74 10.29
C LYS A 160 -14.04 13.08 10.51
N ARG A 161 -14.58 13.70 9.46
CA ARG A 161 -15.28 14.98 9.58
C ARG A 161 -16.55 14.84 10.42
N LYS A 162 -16.87 15.87 11.19
CA LYS A 162 -18.12 15.91 11.95
C LYS A 162 -19.29 16.18 11.01
N GLY A 163 -20.41 15.52 11.25
CA GLY A 163 -21.65 15.76 10.51
C GLY A 163 -21.77 15.03 9.18
N VAL A 164 -20.79 14.18 8.85
CA VAL A 164 -20.88 13.27 7.70
C VAL A 164 -20.95 11.83 8.17
N ASP A 165 -21.48 10.95 7.34
CA ASP A 165 -21.43 9.52 7.59
C ASP A 165 -20.02 9.01 7.28
N ASN A 166 -19.23 8.75 8.33
CA ASN A 166 -17.84 8.37 8.19
C ASN A 166 -17.64 7.03 7.49
N VAL A 167 -18.64 6.15 7.46
CA VAL A 167 -18.58 4.87 6.76
C VAL A 167 -18.81 5.07 5.27
N LEU A 168 -19.87 5.81 4.89
CA LEU A 168 -20.19 6.05 3.48
C LEU A 168 -19.17 6.93 2.76
N GLU A 169 -18.67 7.97 3.46
CA GLU A 169 -17.76 8.94 2.85
C GLU A 169 -16.29 8.47 2.79
N SER A 170 -15.94 7.42 3.54
CA SER A 170 -14.59 6.86 3.49
C SER A 170 -14.34 6.06 2.22
N ALA A 171 -13.14 6.23 1.65
CA ALA A 171 -12.70 5.45 0.49
C ALA A 171 -12.39 3.98 0.84
N VAL A 172 -12.14 3.70 2.12
CA VAL A 172 -11.83 2.35 2.59
C VAL A 172 -12.91 1.35 2.18
N ASN A 173 -12.48 0.23 1.60
CA ASN A 173 -13.35 -0.80 1.03
C ASN A 173 -13.60 -1.93 2.04
N PHE A 174 -13.93 -1.57 3.27
CA PHE A 174 -14.12 -2.52 4.37
C PHE A 174 -15.57 -2.98 4.48
N TYR A 175 -16.51 -2.07 4.26
CA TYR A 175 -17.94 -2.34 4.25
C TYR A 175 -18.49 -2.39 2.83
N GLY A 176 -19.62 -3.05 2.63
CA GLY A 176 -20.33 -3.02 1.37
C GLY A 176 -20.79 -1.60 1.01
N PRO A 177 -21.08 -1.32 -0.27
CA PRO A 177 -21.63 -0.05 -0.68
C PRO A 177 -22.99 0.17 0.01
N ASN A 178 -23.26 1.40 0.38
CA ASN A 178 -24.50 1.83 1.07
C ASN A 178 -24.62 1.42 2.55
N ILE A 179 -23.60 0.84 3.17
CA ILE A 179 -23.57 0.65 4.62
C ILE A 179 -23.29 1.99 5.29
N THR A 180 -24.16 2.34 6.24
CA THR A 180 -24.07 3.58 7.01
C THR A 180 -23.41 3.36 8.37
N MET A 181 -22.98 4.44 9.01
CA MET A 181 -22.50 4.39 10.41
C MET A 181 -23.62 3.89 11.36
N ASP A 182 -24.88 4.20 11.08
CA ASP A 182 -26.02 3.72 11.86
C ASP A 182 -26.18 2.20 11.73
N ASP A 183 -26.04 1.65 10.53
CA ASP A 183 -26.08 0.19 10.31
C ASP A 183 -24.95 -0.51 11.07
N VAL A 184 -23.74 0.04 11.03
CA VAL A 184 -22.59 -0.47 11.78
C VAL A 184 -22.87 -0.43 13.26
N THR A 185 -23.37 0.69 13.77
CA THR A 185 -23.68 0.88 15.19
C THR A 185 -24.76 -0.10 15.66
N LYS A 186 -25.84 -0.26 14.91
CA LYS A 186 -26.91 -1.22 15.20
C LYS A 186 -26.39 -2.66 15.23
N PHE A 187 -25.59 -3.03 14.22
CA PHE A 187 -25.03 -4.37 14.14
C PHE A 187 -24.14 -4.68 15.35
N TYR A 188 -23.19 -3.81 15.66
CA TYR A 188 -22.26 -4.07 16.77
C TYR A 188 -22.91 -3.95 18.13
N SER A 189 -23.89 -3.08 18.34
CA SER A 189 -24.65 -2.98 19.60
C SER A 189 -25.48 -4.23 19.89
N SER A 190 -25.84 -5.00 18.86
CA SER A 190 -26.51 -6.29 19.01
C SER A 190 -25.60 -7.45 19.40
N LYS A 191 -24.26 -7.23 19.40
CA LYS A 191 -23.28 -8.30 19.68
C LYS A 191 -22.77 -8.23 21.11
N THR A 192 -22.66 -9.40 21.71
CA THR A 192 -22.04 -9.51 23.04
C THR A 192 -20.52 -9.40 22.90
N GLN A 193 -19.93 -8.51 23.66
CA GLN A 193 -18.46 -8.41 23.80
C GLN A 193 -18.07 -9.05 25.15
N PRO A 194 -17.65 -10.30 25.17
CA PRO A 194 -17.36 -11.02 26.40
C PRO A 194 -16.15 -10.46 27.16
N ASP A 195 -15.21 -9.86 26.43
CA ASP A 195 -14.03 -9.22 26.99
C ASP A 195 -13.78 -7.90 26.25
N PRO A 196 -14.04 -6.74 26.87
CA PRO A 196 -13.84 -5.44 26.21
C PRO A 196 -12.36 -5.13 25.92
N THR A 197 -11.42 -5.84 26.56
CA THR A 197 -9.99 -5.69 26.27
C THR A 197 -9.55 -6.48 25.04
N LYS A 198 -10.41 -7.40 24.58
CA LYS A 198 -10.20 -8.24 23.40
C LYS A 198 -11.44 -8.21 22.52
N PRO A 199 -11.77 -7.07 21.92
CA PRO A 199 -12.98 -6.93 21.14
C PRO A 199 -12.98 -7.90 19.95
N LEU A 200 -14.09 -8.60 19.77
CA LEU A 200 -14.28 -9.47 18.62
C LEU A 200 -14.66 -8.64 17.40
N SER A 201 -14.11 -8.98 16.25
CA SER A 201 -14.52 -8.41 14.98
C SER A 201 -15.58 -9.32 14.34
N TYR A 202 -16.73 -8.73 14.02
CA TYR A 202 -17.81 -9.38 13.29
C TYR A 202 -17.90 -8.73 11.90
N GLY A 203 -17.86 -9.52 10.83
CA GLY A 203 -18.08 -8.99 9.48
C GLY A 203 -19.49 -8.42 9.34
N LEU A 204 -19.62 -7.22 8.79
CA LEU A 204 -20.89 -6.64 8.37
C LEU A 204 -20.80 -6.32 6.90
N ASN A 205 -21.42 -7.15 6.06
CA ASN A 205 -21.38 -7.02 4.60
C ASN A 205 -19.98 -6.72 4.03
N SER A 206 -18.95 -7.27 4.69
CA SER A 206 -17.62 -7.24 4.13
C SER A 206 -17.62 -8.03 2.83
N LYS A 207 -16.76 -7.68 1.91
CA LYS A 207 -16.62 -8.40 0.64
C LYS A 207 -15.95 -9.78 0.79
N LEU A 208 -15.54 -10.11 1.99
CA LEU A 208 -14.92 -11.40 2.29
C LEU A 208 -15.97 -12.40 2.76
#